data_935f229bbaf484d0babe60ba1a0ec81b
#
_entry.id   935f229bbaf484d0babe60ba1a0ec81b
#
_cell.length_a   1.000
_cell.length_b   1.000
_cell.length_c   1.000
_cell.angle_alpha   90.00
_cell.angle_beta   90.00
_cell.angle_gamma   90.00
#
_symmetry.space_group_name_H-M   'P 1'
#
loop_
_entity.id
_entity.type
_entity.pdbx_description
1 polymer ?
#
loop_
_entity_poly.entity_id
_entity_poly.type
_entity_poly.pdbx_seq_one_letter_code
_entity_poly.pdbx_strand_id
1 'polypeptide(L)'
;MLQSCPRDEHSLMTDILYFGDTTLTTAAAYLAGVLHKSGWSYHYTPSDLAADASLFQSPARVYILSDYMSGQLSRPLQRELVEHVAVGAGLLMIGGWESYHGMGGDWDGTPVAEILPVEIGPVDDRTNCDHPAFVQAIDESHPITRGLPWGTRPPLIGGYNRIKARPGATQLLQVARFSATRTGDSYSLTPGPTDPLLLTSTHGRGRVAALTTDVAPHWVGPWVDWGPERVKAQGPGAGEVEVGNLYAQFLQQLVGWTGGWL
;
A
#
# COMPACT_ATOMS: atom_id res chain seq x y z
N MET A 1 34.80 13.58 -36.06
CA MET A 1 34.75 14.04 -34.66
C MET A 1 33.29 13.95 -34.22
N LEU A 2 32.92 12.88 -33.55
CA LEU A 2 31.60 12.72 -32.98
C LEU A 2 31.65 13.28 -31.53
N GLN A 3 30.96 14.40 -31.30
CA GLN A 3 30.77 14.96 -29.98
C GLN A 3 29.91 14.00 -29.14
N SER A 4 30.50 13.47 -28.07
CA SER A 4 29.79 12.77 -27.01
C SER A 4 28.89 13.75 -26.29
N CYS A 5 27.59 13.52 -26.39
CA CYS A 5 26.62 14.17 -25.53
C CYS A 5 26.90 13.81 -24.05
N PRO A 6 26.98 14.75 -23.13
CA PRO A 6 27.16 14.43 -21.73
C PRO A 6 25.91 13.66 -21.26
N ARG A 7 26.09 12.48 -20.69
CA ARG A 7 25.04 11.83 -19.89
C ARG A 7 24.84 12.74 -18.67
N ASP A 8 23.64 13.26 -18.54
CA ASP A 8 23.22 13.94 -17.33
C ASP A 8 23.53 13.02 -16.14
N GLU A 9 24.39 13.46 -15.26
CA GLU A 9 24.54 12.92 -13.91
C GLU A 9 23.24 13.22 -13.16
N HIS A 10 22.17 12.43 -13.42
CA HIS A 10 21.07 12.33 -12.49
C HIS A 10 21.67 11.72 -11.24
N SER A 11 21.89 12.54 -10.23
CA SER A 11 22.06 12.16 -8.83
C SER A 11 21.22 10.91 -8.60
N LEU A 12 21.82 9.85 -8.05
CA LEU A 12 21.18 8.61 -7.66
C LEU A 12 20.19 8.87 -6.51
N MET A 13 19.12 9.61 -6.79
CA MET A 13 18.02 9.75 -5.85
C MET A 13 17.27 8.43 -5.81
N THR A 14 17.16 7.86 -4.65
CA THR A 14 16.34 6.67 -4.41
C THR A 14 14.90 7.01 -4.77
N ASP A 15 14.28 6.24 -5.66
CA ASP A 15 12.90 6.50 -6.08
C ASP A 15 11.93 6.38 -4.92
N ILE A 16 12.12 5.38 -4.06
CA ILE A 16 11.17 4.97 -3.02
C ILE A 16 11.88 4.85 -1.68
N LEU A 17 11.33 5.47 -0.64
CA LEU A 17 11.62 5.13 0.75
C LEU A 17 10.54 4.21 1.27
N TYR A 18 10.90 2.95 1.56
CA TYR A 18 10.01 1.91 2.03
C TYR A 18 10.30 1.59 3.49
N PHE A 19 9.32 1.82 4.36
CA PHE A 19 9.38 1.59 5.80
C PHE A 19 8.38 0.50 6.18
N GLY A 20 8.86 -0.53 6.91
CA GLY A 20 7.97 -1.49 7.55
C GLY A 20 8.06 -2.94 7.04
N ASP A 21 6.98 -3.68 7.23
CA ASP A 21 6.79 -5.10 6.85
C ASP A 21 7.89 -6.02 7.36
N THR A 22 8.24 -5.90 8.62
CA THR A 22 9.18 -6.73 9.36
C THR A 22 10.59 -6.73 8.75
N THR A 23 10.90 -7.60 7.77
CA THR A 23 12.23 -7.68 7.12
C THR A 23 12.12 -8.07 5.64
N LEU A 24 13.18 -7.77 4.87
CA LEU A 24 13.28 -8.16 3.45
C LEU A 24 13.35 -9.68 3.23
N THR A 25 13.60 -10.46 4.26
CA THR A 25 13.60 -11.93 4.17
C THR A 25 12.23 -12.54 4.51
N THR A 26 11.26 -11.72 4.90
CA THR A 26 9.90 -12.12 5.27
C THR A 26 8.86 -11.29 4.53
N ALA A 27 7.99 -10.57 5.24
CA ALA A 27 6.84 -9.87 4.66
C ALA A 27 7.23 -8.78 3.65
N ALA A 28 8.28 -7.99 3.94
CA ALA A 28 8.73 -6.94 3.03
C ALA A 28 9.20 -7.45 1.66
N ALA A 29 9.56 -8.74 1.53
CA ALA A 29 10.01 -9.33 0.27
C ALA A 29 8.96 -9.22 -0.85
N TYR A 30 7.67 -9.30 -0.51
CA TYR A 30 6.58 -9.27 -1.49
C TYR A 30 6.52 -7.94 -2.24
N LEU A 31 6.42 -6.83 -1.50
CA LEU A 31 6.40 -5.51 -2.13
C LEU A 31 7.76 -5.17 -2.74
N ALA A 32 8.87 -5.41 -2.03
CA ALA A 32 10.23 -5.16 -2.51
C ALA A 32 10.52 -5.88 -3.84
N GLY A 33 10.08 -7.12 -3.98
CA GLY A 33 10.20 -7.89 -5.22
C GLY A 33 9.44 -7.23 -6.39
N VAL A 34 8.20 -6.80 -6.15
CA VAL A 34 7.40 -6.11 -7.18
C VAL A 34 8.01 -4.75 -7.54
N LEU A 35 8.49 -3.97 -6.58
CA LEU A 35 9.17 -2.69 -6.83
C LEU A 35 10.39 -2.88 -7.73
N HIS A 36 11.26 -3.82 -7.38
CA HIS A 36 12.47 -4.11 -8.17
C HIS A 36 12.13 -4.60 -9.59
N LYS A 37 11.14 -5.48 -9.72
CA LYS A 37 10.67 -5.97 -11.03
C LYS A 37 10.07 -4.86 -11.89
N SER A 38 9.53 -3.82 -11.28
CA SER A 38 9.03 -2.62 -11.95
C SER A 38 10.15 -1.64 -12.36
N GLY A 39 11.40 -1.93 -12.02
CA GLY A 39 12.56 -1.09 -12.34
C GLY A 39 12.74 0.10 -11.41
N TRP A 40 12.06 0.13 -10.26
CA TRP A 40 12.19 1.21 -9.27
C TRP A 40 13.25 0.87 -8.22
N SER A 41 14.09 1.86 -7.91
CA SER A 41 15.02 1.78 -6.80
C SER A 41 14.30 2.08 -5.48
N TYR A 42 14.71 1.40 -4.40
CA TYR A 42 14.17 1.69 -3.09
C TYR A 42 15.27 1.62 -2.01
N HIS A 43 15.09 2.42 -0.97
CA HIS A 43 15.75 2.26 0.32
C HIS A 43 14.76 1.66 1.30
N TYR A 44 15.18 0.63 2.03
CA TYR A 44 14.31 -0.11 2.93
C TYR A 44 14.74 0.08 4.40
N THR A 45 13.76 0.34 5.27
CA THR A 45 13.90 0.41 6.73
C THR A 45 12.92 -0.56 7.37
N PRO A 46 13.36 -1.58 8.13
CA PRO A 46 12.50 -2.56 8.78
C PRO A 46 11.65 -1.94 9.90
N SER A 47 10.55 -2.63 10.30
CA SER A 47 9.58 -2.14 11.28
C SER A 47 10.18 -1.83 12.66
N ASP A 48 11.23 -2.54 13.06
CA ASP A 48 11.88 -2.41 14.37
C ASP A 48 12.94 -1.31 14.45
N LEU A 49 13.23 -0.63 13.34
CA LEU A 49 14.23 0.44 13.29
C LEU A 49 13.58 1.81 13.05
N ALA A 50 14.08 2.80 13.79
CA ALA A 50 13.70 4.19 13.57
C ALA A 50 14.22 4.69 12.22
N ALA A 51 13.44 5.56 11.58
CA ALA A 51 13.82 6.19 10.32
C ALA A 51 15.07 7.07 10.52
N ASP A 52 16.06 6.91 9.64
CA ASP A 52 17.25 7.75 9.61
C ASP A 52 16.91 9.11 9.00
N ALA A 53 17.21 10.18 9.74
CA ALA A 53 16.97 11.57 9.29
C ALA A 53 17.74 11.92 8.01
N SER A 54 18.85 11.26 7.72
CA SER A 54 19.62 11.52 6.51
C SER A 54 18.85 11.17 5.23
N LEU A 55 17.88 10.24 5.32
CA LEU A 55 17.01 9.85 4.19
C LEU A 55 16.06 10.97 3.75
N PHE A 56 15.84 11.96 4.60
CA PHE A 56 14.89 13.05 4.36
C PHE A 56 15.56 14.35 3.88
N GLN A 57 16.88 14.37 3.70
CA GLN A 57 17.61 15.55 3.20
C GLN A 57 17.17 15.98 1.80
N SER A 58 16.59 15.09 1.03
CA SER A 58 15.99 15.35 -0.28
C SER A 58 14.70 14.56 -0.42
N PRO A 59 13.66 15.10 -1.12
CA PRO A 59 12.42 14.37 -1.34
C PRO A 59 12.68 13.08 -2.09
N ALA A 60 12.19 11.94 -1.57
CA ALA A 60 12.00 10.75 -2.37
C ALA A 60 10.80 10.94 -3.31
N ARG A 61 10.72 10.16 -4.36
CA ARG A 61 9.55 10.21 -5.24
C ARG A 61 8.31 9.62 -4.59
N VAL A 62 8.47 8.54 -3.78
CA VAL A 62 7.40 7.91 -3.02
C VAL A 62 7.88 7.55 -1.63
N TYR A 63 7.06 7.82 -0.64
CA TYR A 63 7.15 7.31 0.72
C TYR A 63 6.12 6.20 0.88
N ILE A 64 6.56 5.00 1.29
CA ILE A 64 5.70 3.86 1.61
C ILE A 64 5.82 3.58 3.11
N LEU A 65 4.71 3.60 3.82
CA LEU A 65 4.58 3.23 5.22
C LEU A 65 3.68 1.98 5.29
N SER A 66 4.24 0.84 5.62
CA SER A 66 3.55 -0.45 5.61
C SER A 66 3.93 -1.24 6.86
N ASP A 67 2.97 -1.46 7.74
CA ASP A 67 3.21 -2.12 9.04
C ASP A 67 4.42 -1.49 9.78
N TYR A 68 4.35 -0.16 9.96
CA TYR A 68 5.40 0.67 10.54
C TYR A 68 4.81 1.62 11.57
N MET A 69 5.30 1.54 12.81
CA MET A 69 4.79 2.34 13.94
C MET A 69 5.10 3.82 13.78
N SER A 70 4.16 4.69 14.12
CA SER A 70 4.36 6.15 14.07
C SER A 70 5.53 6.64 14.95
N GLY A 71 5.80 5.93 16.04
CA GLY A 71 6.92 6.20 16.95
C GLY A 71 8.30 6.01 16.32
N GLN A 72 8.42 5.18 15.27
CA GLN A 72 9.67 4.96 14.54
C GLN A 72 9.98 6.09 13.54
N LEU A 73 8.97 6.92 13.19
CA LEU A 73 9.14 8.12 12.39
C LEU A 73 8.90 9.34 13.27
N SER A 74 9.96 10.00 13.72
CA SER A 74 9.86 11.14 14.64
C SER A 74 8.94 12.26 14.10
N ARG A 75 8.30 13.02 14.97
CA ARG A 75 7.39 14.12 14.57
C ARG A 75 8.06 15.17 13.64
N PRO A 76 9.34 15.54 13.81
CA PRO A 76 10.01 16.38 12.81
C PRO A 76 10.08 15.73 11.44
N LEU A 77 10.47 14.44 11.33
CA LEU A 77 10.54 13.72 10.05
C LEU A 77 9.17 13.53 9.42
N GLN A 78 8.11 13.32 10.22
CA GLN A 78 6.74 13.29 9.71
C GLN A 78 6.33 14.61 9.07
N ARG A 79 6.69 15.75 9.67
CA ARG A 79 6.43 17.08 9.06
C ARG A 79 7.21 17.27 7.78
N GLU A 80 8.48 16.88 7.74
CA GLU A 80 9.31 16.93 6.54
C GLU A 80 8.74 16.06 5.41
N LEU A 81 8.26 14.84 5.72
CA LEU A 81 7.54 14.01 4.77
C LEU A 81 6.30 14.72 4.22
N VAL A 82 5.49 15.33 5.08
CA VAL A 82 4.31 16.10 4.66
C VAL A 82 4.67 17.26 3.73
N GLU A 83 5.75 17.98 4.02
CA GLU A 83 6.26 19.06 3.16
C GLU A 83 6.74 18.52 1.81
N HIS A 84 7.44 17.36 1.80
CA HIS A 84 7.84 16.68 0.56
C HIS A 84 6.64 16.28 -0.28
N VAL A 85 5.58 15.77 0.34
CA VAL A 85 4.32 15.45 -0.37
C VAL A 85 3.69 16.73 -0.91
N ALA A 86 3.64 17.81 -0.14
CA ALA A 86 3.07 19.08 -0.61
C ALA A 86 3.76 19.62 -1.86
N VAL A 87 5.06 19.36 -2.04
CA VAL A 87 5.82 19.79 -3.23
C VAL A 87 5.88 18.74 -4.34
N GLY A 88 5.21 17.59 -4.20
CA GLY A 88 4.97 16.66 -5.31
C GLY A 88 5.41 15.20 -5.09
N ALA A 89 5.98 14.83 -3.95
CA ALA A 89 6.23 13.45 -3.61
C ALA A 89 4.90 12.67 -3.42
N GLY A 90 4.94 11.36 -3.60
CA GLY A 90 3.83 10.46 -3.30
C GLY A 90 3.90 9.92 -1.88
N LEU A 91 2.73 9.66 -1.28
CA LEU A 91 2.62 8.93 -0.01
C LEU A 91 1.66 7.76 -0.17
N LEU A 92 2.12 6.57 0.20
CA LEU A 92 1.31 5.35 0.28
C LEU A 92 1.37 4.81 1.71
N MET A 93 0.24 4.79 2.42
CA MET A 93 0.09 4.03 3.65
C MET A 93 -0.63 2.73 3.35
N ILE A 94 -0.05 1.63 3.80
CA ILE A 94 -0.54 0.26 3.64
C ILE A 94 -0.93 -0.25 5.02
N GLY A 95 -2.03 -0.99 5.11
CA GLY A 95 -2.54 -1.58 6.33
C GLY A 95 -1.67 -2.69 6.88
N GLY A 96 -1.95 -3.06 8.10
CA GLY A 96 -1.24 -4.09 8.85
C GLY A 96 -1.48 -3.92 10.35
N TRP A 97 -0.75 -4.67 11.14
CA TRP A 97 -0.91 -4.66 12.59
C TRP A 97 -0.40 -3.37 13.22
N GLU A 98 0.63 -2.78 12.66
CA GLU A 98 1.32 -1.56 13.15
C GLU A 98 1.07 -0.37 12.23
N SER A 99 0.03 -0.45 11.39
CA SER A 99 -0.45 0.63 10.54
C SER A 99 -1.71 1.28 11.11
N TYR A 100 -2.00 2.50 10.71
CA TYR A 100 -3.14 3.28 11.18
C TYR A 100 -3.12 3.39 12.72
N HIS A 101 -4.20 3.06 13.46
CA HIS A 101 -4.08 2.91 14.90
C HIS A 101 -3.51 1.53 15.23
N GLY A 102 -4.11 0.46 14.75
CA GLY A 102 -3.66 -0.92 14.86
C GLY A 102 -3.33 -1.34 16.28
N MET A 103 -2.25 -2.11 16.46
CA MET A 103 -1.68 -2.47 17.74
C MET A 103 -0.26 -1.88 17.84
N GLY A 104 -0.20 -0.59 18.21
CA GLY A 104 1.07 0.14 18.32
C GLY A 104 1.42 0.98 17.07
N GLY A 105 0.57 1.02 16.05
CA GLY A 105 0.73 1.91 14.91
C GLY A 105 0.63 3.37 15.32
N ASP A 106 -0.41 3.69 16.11
CA ASP A 106 -0.63 4.98 16.79
C ASP A 106 -0.45 6.20 15.87
N TRP A 107 -0.94 6.09 14.61
CA TRP A 107 -0.86 7.17 13.64
C TRP A 107 -1.89 8.28 13.85
N ASP A 108 -2.94 8.05 14.66
CA ASP A 108 -3.94 9.07 14.99
C ASP A 108 -3.31 10.33 15.58
N GLY A 109 -3.79 11.50 15.18
CA GLY A 109 -3.25 12.80 15.60
C GLY A 109 -1.79 13.06 15.19
N THR A 110 -1.28 12.38 14.17
CA THR A 110 0.05 12.62 13.61
C THR A 110 0.00 13.55 12.40
N PRO A 111 1.11 14.27 12.09
CA PRO A 111 1.19 15.07 10.88
C PRO A 111 0.90 14.27 9.59
N VAL A 112 1.37 13.02 9.51
CA VAL A 112 1.11 12.14 8.37
C VAL A 112 -0.38 11.80 8.28
N ALA A 113 -1.05 11.48 9.39
CA ALA A 113 -2.47 11.17 9.38
C ALA A 113 -3.34 12.34 8.89
N GLU A 114 -2.90 13.59 9.09
CA GLU A 114 -3.66 14.78 8.66
C GLU A 114 -3.82 14.86 7.14
N ILE A 115 -2.88 14.29 6.37
CA ILE A 115 -2.91 14.33 4.90
C ILE A 115 -3.44 13.02 4.26
N LEU A 116 -3.66 11.97 5.05
CA LEU A 116 -4.21 10.72 4.53
C LEU A 116 -5.69 10.89 4.11
N PRO A 117 -6.15 10.14 3.09
CA PRO A 117 -7.55 10.15 2.65
C PRO A 117 -8.51 9.46 3.63
N VAL A 118 -8.07 9.19 4.86
CA VAL A 118 -8.78 8.44 5.89
C VAL A 118 -8.75 9.15 7.25
N GLU A 119 -9.74 8.87 8.09
CA GLU A 119 -9.78 9.30 9.48
C GLU A 119 -9.39 8.11 10.36
N ILE A 120 -8.26 8.22 11.06
CA ILE A 120 -7.77 7.22 12.01
C ILE A 120 -8.35 7.54 13.37
N GLY A 121 -9.09 6.58 13.96
CA GLY A 121 -9.64 6.70 15.31
C GLY A 121 -8.59 6.37 16.39
N PRO A 122 -8.90 6.67 17.68
CA PRO A 122 -7.99 6.42 18.79
C PRO A 122 -8.16 5.02 19.41
N VAL A 123 -8.54 4.03 18.62
CA VAL A 123 -8.78 2.65 19.07
C VAL A 123 -8.31 1.67 18.01
N ASP A 124 -7.98 0.46 18.44
CA ASP A 124 -7.59 -0.63 17.53
C ASP A 124 -8.61 -0.82 16.41
N ASP A 125 -8.20 -0.58 15.19
CA ASP A 125 -9.01 -0.62 13.98
C ASP A 125 -8.85 -1.93 13.19
N ARG A 126 -8.01 -2.86 13.67
CA ARG A 126 -7.78 -4.14 13.02
C ARG A 126 -9.05 -4.98 12.98
N THR A 127 -9.29 -5.57 11.85
CA THR A 127 -10.40 -6.50 11.63
C THR A 127 -9.88 -7.77 10.96
N ASN A 128 -9.85 -8.87 11.71
CA ASN A 128 -9.65 -10.19 11.14
C ASN A 128 -11.02 -10.75 10.74
N CYS A 129 -11.13 -11.22 9.51
CA CYS A 129 -12.37 -11.81 9.02
C CYS A 129 -12.43 -13.29 9.43
N ASP A 130 -13.57 -13.74 9.94
CA ASP A 130 -13.84 -15.15 10.25
C ASP A 130 -13.97 -16.03 8.98
N HIS A 131 -14.20 -15.39 7.84
CA HIS A 131 -14.14 -15.94 6.50
C HIS A 131 -13.67 -14.86 5.52
N PRO A 132 -13.05 -15.21 4.37
CA PRO A 132 -12.54 -14.23 3.43
C PRO A 132 -13.61 -13.26 2.95
N ALA A 133 -13.25 -11.98 2.83
CA ALA A 133 -14.10 -10.94 2.28
C ALA A 133 -13.70 -10.59 0.85
N PHE A 134 -14.67 -10.21 0.02
CA PHE A 134 -14.41 -9.80 -1.36
C PHE A 134 -13.80 -8.41 -1.43
N VAL A 135 -12.85 -8.24 -2.33
CA VAL A 135 -12.40 -6.92 -2.78
C VAL A 135 -13.21 -6.52 -4.01
N GLN A 136 -13.89 -5.39 -3.94
CA GLN A 136 -14.71 -4.87 -5.02
C GLN A 136 -14.21 -3.49 -5.46
N ALA A 137 -14.10 -3.27 -6.78
CA ALA A 137 -13.82 -1.97 -7.32
C ALA A 137 -15.10 -1.12 -7.36
N ILE A 138 -14.98 0.13 -6.92
CA ILE A 138 -16.01 1.18 -7.04
C ILE A 138 -15.79 1.95 -8.33
N ASP A 139 -14.54 2.20 -8.69
CA ASP A 139 -14.15 2.83 -9.94
C ASP A 139 -13.10 1.95 -10.65
N GLU A 140 -13.52 1.28 -11.73
CA GLU A 140 -12.63 0.45 -12.56
C GLU A 140 -11.90 1.27 -13.65
N SER A 141 -12.20 2.56 -13.80
CA SER A 141 -11.59 3.45 -14.80
C SER A 141 -10.31 4.12 -14.30
N HIS A 142 -10.13 4.21 -12.99
CA HIS A 142 -8.98 4.87 -12.38
C HIS A 142 -7.67 4.16 -12.74
N PRO A 143 -6.54 4.88 -12.94
CA PRO A 143 -5.24 4.26 -13.28
C PRO A 143 -4.80 3.12 -12.38
N ILE A 144 -5.16 3.12 -11.09
CA ILE A 144 -4.82 2.04 -10.15
C ILE A 144 -5.64 0.77 -10.40
N THR A 145 -6.89 0.89 -10.83
CA THR A 145 -7.84 -0.24 -10.89
C THR A 145 -8.13 -0.72 -12.31
N ARG A 146 -7.81 0.08 -13.32
CA ARG A 146 -8.16 -0.23 -14.72
C ARG A 146 -7.49 -1.49 -15.24
N GLY A 147 -8.22 -2.22 -16.08
CA GLY A 147 -7.71 -3.40 -16.76
C GLY A 147 -7.52 -4.64 -15.87
N LEU A 148 -8.04 -4.60 -14.65
CA LEU A 148 -8.05 -5.71 -13.70
C LEU A 148 -9.47 -6.29 -13.59
N PRO A 149 -9.65 -7.62 -13.47
CA PRO A 149 -10.95 -8.29 -13.56
C PRO A 149 -11.73 -8.30 -12.24
N TRP A 150 -11.97 -7.12 -11.64
CA TRP A 150 -12.63 -6.98 -10.34
C TRP A 150 -14.01 -7.62 -10.28
N GLY A 151 -14.83 -7.42 -11.30
CA GLY A 151 -16.21 -7.91 -11.34
C GLY A 151 -16.33 -9.40 -11.67
N THR A 152 -15.39 -9.95 -12.46
CA THR A 152 -15.46 -11.35 -12.92
C THR A 152 -14.59 -12.30 -12.11
N ARG A 153 -13.56 -11.78 -11.44
CA ARG A 153 -12.64 -12.55 -10.59
C ARG A 153 -12.20 -11.72 -9.40
N PRO A 154 -13.14 -11.31 -8.52
CA PRO A 154 -12.79 -10.48 -7.37
C PRO A 154 -11.82 -11.20 -6.45
N PRO A 155 -10.74 -10.55 -5.99
CA PRO A 155 -9.86 -11.15 -5.01
C PRO A 155 -10.51 -11.19 -3.63
N LEU A 156 -9.92 -11.99 -2.74
CA LEU A 156 -10.38 -12.19 -1.38
C LEU A 156 -9.26 -11.80 -0.40
N ILE A 157 -9.64 -11.20 0.73
CA ILE A 157 -8.73 -10.88 1.84
C ILE A 157 -9.24 -11.46 3.15
N GLY A 158 -8.34 -11.68 4.11
CA GLY A 158 -8.64 -12.21 5.45
C GLY A 158 -8.59 -11.15 6.57
N GLY A 159 -8.13 -9.94 6.29
CA GLY A 159 -8.06 -8.88 7.30
C GLY A 159 -7.82 -7.49 6.71
N TYR A 160 -8.14 -6.45 7.49
CA TYR A 160 -7.96 -5.05 7.12
C TYR A 160 -8.10 -4.13 8.34
N ASN A 161 -7.61 -2.90 8.23
CA ASN A 161 -7.89 -1.84 9.20
C ASN A 161 -9.24 -1.18 8.85
N ARG A 162 -10.17 -1.20 9.79
CA ARG A 162 -11.50 -0.59 9.62
C ARG A 162 -11.43 0.89 9.94
N ILE A 163 -11.30 1.70 8.92
CA ILE A 163 -11.19 3.15 9.02
C ILE A 163 -12.26 3.84 8.19
N LYS A 164 -12.47 5.14 8.42
CA LYS A 164 -13.46 5.94 7.68
C LYS A 164 -12.78 6.73 6.58
N ALA A 165 -13.48 6.89 5.46
CA ALA A 165 -13.07 7.81 4.43
C ALA A 165 -13.14 9.27 4.95
N ARG A 166 -12.11 10.07 4.68
CA ARG A 166 -12.14 11.50 4.93
C ARG A 166 -13.04 12.20 3.89
N PRO A 167 -13.79 13.25 4.25
CA PRO A 167 -14.53 14.04 3.27
C PRO A 167 -13.62 14.53 2.13
N GLY A 168 -14.06 14.31 0.89
CA GLY A 168 -13.28 14.66 -0.31
C GLY A 168 -12.29 13.59 -0.80
N ALA A 169 -12.10 12.49 -0.07
CA ALA A 169 -11.34 11.36 -0.56
C ALA A 169 -12.08 10.62 -1.68
N THR A 170 -11.32 10.10 -2.64
CA THR A 170 -11.85 9.21 -3.68
C THR A 170 -11.66 7.77 -3.26
N GLN A 171 -12.75 7.04 -3.06
CA GLN A 171 -12.70 5.62 -2.74
C GLN A 171 -12.70 4.79 -4.03
N LEU A 172 -11.67 3.96 -4.21
CA LEU A 172 -11.47 3.13 -5.40
C LEU A 172 -11.87 1.68 -5.18
N LEU A 173 -11.55 1.13 -4.00
CA LEU A 173 -11.88 -0.25 -3.63
C LEU A 173 -12.63 -0.27 -2.28
N GLN A 174 -13.43 -1.32 -2.11
CA GLN A 174 -14.09 -1.63 -0.84
C GLN A 174 -13.93 -3.11 -0.48
N VAL A 175 -13.97 -3.39 0.82
CA VAL A 175 -14.16 -4.74 1.36
C VAL A 175 -15.65 -5.00 1.38
N ALA A 176 -16.10 -6.10 0.82
CA ALA A 176 -17.48 -6.56 0.89
C ALA A 176 -17.56 -7.87 1.67
N ARG A 177 -18.13 -7.81 2.85
CA ARG A 177 -18.41 -9.00 3.67
C ARG A 177 -19.70 -9.67 3.21
N PHE A 178 -19.83 -10.94 3.49
CA PHE A 178 -21.02 -11.71 3.16
C PHE A 178 -21.25 -12.77 4.24
N SER A 179 -22.46 -13.30 4.31
CA SER A 179 -22.76 -14.55 5.01
C SER A 179 -23.07 -15.65 4.00
N ALA A 180 -22.65 -16.87 4.30
CA ALA A 180 -22.92 -18.03 3.48
C ALA A 180 -23.87 -18.98 4.23
N THR A 181 -24.99 -19.33 3.61
CA THR A 181 -25.95 -20.32 4.15
C THR A 181 -25.92 -21.56 3.29
N ARG A 182 -25.63 -22.70 3.89
CA ARG A 182 -25.70 -24.00 3.20
C ARG A 182 -27.13 -24.55 3.21
N THR A 183 -27.62 -24.98 2.06
CA THR A 183 -28.89 -25.70 1.94
C THR A 183 -28.68 -26.96 1.09
N GLY A 184 -28.57 -28.11 1.73
CA GLY A 184 -28.16 -29.35 1.05
C GLY A 184 -26.74 -29.24 0.49
N ASP A 185 -26.58 -29.42 -0.82
CA ASP A 185 -25.31 -29.30 -1.54
C ASP A 185 -25.09 -27.94 -2.17
N SER A 186 -25.97 -26.96 -1.90
CA SER A 186 -25.91 -25.61 -2.44
C SER A 186 -25.56 -24.60 -1.35
N TYR A 187 -24.97 -23.47 -1.77
CA TYR A 187 -24.69 -22.32 -0.90
C TYR A 187 -25.35 -21.07 -1.47
N SER A 188 -25.96 -20.29 -0.60
CA SER A 188 -26.42 -18.94 -0.92
C SER A 188 -25.56 -17.92 -0.19
N LEU A 189 -25.12 -16.86 -0.90
CA LEU A 189 -24.36 -15.76 -0.33
C LEU A 189 -25.30 -14.57 -0.14
N THR A 190 -25.34 -14.04 1.09
CA THR A 190 -26.09 -12.81 1.40
C THR A 190 -25.09 -11.68 1.62
N PRO A 191 -25.17 -10.58 0.83
CA PRO A 191 -24.30 -9.43 1.02
C PRO A 191 -24.37 -8.88 2.44
N GLY A 192 -23.22 -8.57 3.00
CA GLY A 192 -23.03 -7.94 4.30
C GLY A 192 -22.60 -6.47 4.17
N PRO A 193 -22.14 -5.85 5.26
CA PRO A 193 -21.62 -4.49 5.24
C PRO A 193 -20.34 -4.40 4.41
N THR A 194 -20.09 -3.19 3.89
CA THR A 194 -18.86 -2.82 3.18
C THR A 194 -18.06 -1.81 3.99
N ASP A 195 -16.74 -1.89 3.85
CA ASP A 195 -15.80 -0.93 4.46
C ASP A 195 -14.83 -0.42 3.37
N PRO A 196 -14.29 0.81 3.46
CA PRO A 196 -13.28 1.32 2.54
C PRO A 196 -12.02 0.44 2.54
N LEU A 197 -11.43 0.19 1.34
CA LEU A 197 -10.20 -0.59 1.21
C LEU A 197 -9.07 0.20 0.58
N LEU A 198 -9.31 0.92 -0.51
CA LEU A 198 -8.33 1.79 -1.16
C LEU A 198 -8.96 3.15 -1.40
N LEU A 199 -8.31 4.15 -0.85
CA LEU A 199 -8.72 5.54 -0.99
C LEU A 199 -7.55 6.38 -1.49
N THR A 200 -7.87 7.43 -2.23
CA THR A 200 -6.87 8.37 -2.74
C THR A 200 -7.30 9.81 -2.48
N SER A 201 -6.29 10.67 -2.38
CA SER A 201 -6.44 12.13 -2.33
C SER A 201 -5.19 12.81 -2.88
N THR A 202 -5.13 14.13 -2.76
CA THR A 202 -3.93 14.92 -3.03
C THR A 202 -3.61 15.80 -1.83
N HIS A 203 -2.33 16.06 -1.59
CA HIS A 203 -1.87 17.07 -0.66
C HIS A 203 -0.86 17.98 -1.36
N GLY A 204 -1.20 19.26 -1.53
CA GLY A 204 -0.44 20.14 -2.40
C GLY A 204 -0.37 19.60 -3.83
N ARG A 205 0.84 19.28 -4.32
CA ARG A 205 1.07 18.67 -5.63
C ARG A 205 1.24 17.15 -5.57
N GLY A 206 1.36 16.59 -4.37
CA GLY A 206 1.59 15.16 -4.16
C GLY A 206 0.31 14.34 -4.18
N ARG A 207 0.46 13.07 -4.53
CA ARG A 207 -0.61 12.07 -4.51
C ARG A 207 -0.52 11.26 -3.23
N VAL A 208 -1.67 11.02 -2.59
CA VAL A 208 -1.74 10.26 -1.34
C VAL A 208 -2.69 9.09 -1.53
N ALA A 209 -2.25 7.90 -1.17
CA ALA A 209 -3.05 6.68 -1.19
C ALA A 209 -3.03 5.99 0.18
N ALA A 210 -4.16 5.39 0.55
CA ALA A 210 -4.33 4.57 1.73
C ALA A 210 -4.97 3.24 1.34
N LEU A 211 -4.20 2.15 1.44
CA LEU A 211 -4.66 0.78 1.28
C LEU A 211 -4.84 0.20 2.68
N THR A 212 -6.04 -0.23 3.05
CA THR A 212 -6.35 -0.63 4.43
C THR A 212 -6.10 -2.09 4.73
N THR A 213 -5.61 -2.89 3.77
CA THR A 213 -5.10 -4.25 4.01
C THR A 213 -3.59 -4.29 3.81
N ASP A 214 -2.97 -5.37 4.24
CA ASP A 214 -1.56 -5.66 4.09
C ASP A 214 -1.19 -5.97 2.61
N VAL A 215 0.10 -6.14 2.32
CA VAL A 215 0.64 -6.59 1.02
C VAL A 215 1.39 -7.92 1.11
N ALA A 216 1.55 -8.46 2.29
CA ALA A 216 2.10 -9.79 2.55
C ALA A 216 0.98 -10.82 2.82
N PRO A 217 1.22 -12.12 2.72
CA PRO A 217 0.18 -13.16 2.80
C PRO A 217 -0.67 -13.15 4.07
N HIS A 218 -0.24 -12.47 5.14
CA HIS A 218 -0.91 -12.47 6.43
C HIS A 218 -2.39 -12.08 6.35
N TRP A 219 -2.69 -10.90 5.78
CA TRP A 219 -4.06 -10.41 5.60
C TRP A 219 -4.58 -10.51 4.17
N VAL A 220 -3.71 -10.32 3.19
CA VAL A 220 -4.16 -10.40 1.79
C VAL A 220 -4.53 -11.82 1.38
N GLY A 221 -4.02 -12.86 2.08
CA GLY A 221 -4.42 -14.23 1.82
C GLY A 221 -4.42 -14.59 0.33
N PRO A 222 -5.58 -15.04 -0.21
CA PRO A 222 -5.67 -15.46 -1.62
C PRO A 222 -5.41 -14.35 -2.64
N TRP A 223 -5.44 -13.06 -2.26
CA TRP A 223 -5.17 -11.98 -3.20
C TRP A 223 -3.73 -12.01 -3.73
N VAL A 224 -2.76 -12.45 -2.92
CA VAL A 224 -1.36 -12.62 -3.37
C VAL A 224 -1.28 -13.52 -4.60
N ASP A 225 -2.17 -14.51 -4.68
CA ASP A 225 -2.22 -15.48 -5.78
C ASP A 225 -3.13 -15.05 -6.95
N TRP A 226 -3.59 -13.80 -6.96
CA TRP A 226 -4.54 -13.32 -7.94
C TRP A 226 -3.96 -13.27 -9.36
N GLY A 227 -4.58 -14.02 -10.24
CA GLY A 227 -4.23 -14.12 -11.66
C GLY A 227 -3.94 -15.56 -12.10
N PRO A 228 -4.00 -15.82 -13.41
CA PRO A 228 -3.73 -17.16 -13.97
C PRO A 228 -2.25 -17.50 -14.07
N GLU A 229 -1.36 -16.49 -14.01
CA GLU A 229 0.08 -16.65 -14.18
C GLU A 229 0.83 -16.31 -12.89
N ARG A 230 2.02 -16.88 -12.73
CA ARG A 230 2.91 -16.62 -11.59
C ARG A 230 4.03 -15.66 -11.98
N VAL A 231 4.31 -14.74 -11.08
CA VAL A 231 5.40 -13.77 -11.19
C VAL A 231 6.39 -14.04 -10.06
N LYS A 232 7.59 -14.48 -10.46
CA LYS A 232 8.72 -14.53 -9.53
C LYS A 232 9.41 -13.18 -9.48
N ALA A 233 9.72 -12.74 -8.27
CA ALA A 233 10.36 -11.46 -8.04
C ALA A 233 11.29 -11.56 -6.83
N GLN A 234 12.42 -10.83 -6.90
CA GLN A 234 13.38 -10.74 -5.81
C GLN A 234 13.98 -9.34 -5.80
N GLY A 235 13.79 -8.61 -4.73
CA GLY A 235 14.45 -7.32 -4.53
C GLY A 235 15.90 -7.48 -4.03
N PRO A 236 16.75 -6.46 -4.15
CA PRO A 236 18.08 -6.46 -3.56
C PRO A 236 18.03 -6.73 -2.06
N GLY A 237 18.75 -7.76 -1.60
CA GLY A 237 18.78 -8.17 -0.20
C GLY A 237 17.52 -8.89 0.29
N ALA A 238 16.52 -9.11 -0.56
CA ALA A 238 15.26 -9.75 -0.20
C ALA A 238 15.24 -11.25 -0.54
N GLY A 239 14.30 -11.98 0.10
CA GLY A 239 13.93 -13.33 -0.32
C GLY A 239 13.25 -13.34 -1.70
N GLU A 240 13.38 -14.46 -2.44
CA GLU A 240 12.56 -14.67 -3.64
C GLU A 240 11.10 -14.89 -3.24
N VAL A 241 10.18 -14.23 -3.92
CA VAL A 241 8.73 -14.40 -3.76
C VAL A 241 8.08 -14.78 -5.07
N GLU A 242 6.95 -15.46 -4.99
CA GLU A 242 6.10 -15.77 -6.13
C GLU A 242 4.68 -15.27 -5.85
N VAL A 243 4.16 -14.44 -6.76
CA VAL A 243 2.82 -13.83 -6.64
C VAL A 243 2.03 -13.99 -7.94
N GLY A 244 0.73 -13.80 -7.89
CA GLY A 244 -0.11 -13.76 -9.08
C GLY A 244 0.18 -12.53 -9.95
N ASN A 245 0.09 -12.69 -11.27
CA ASN A 245 0.38 -11.59 -12.22
C ASN A 245 -0.56 -10.40 -12.08
N LEU A 246 -1.84 -10.61 -11.75
CA LEU A 246 -2.79 -9.52 -11.54
C LEU A 246 -2.53 -8.79 -10.21
N TYR A 247 -2.07 -9.51 -9.18
CA TYR A 247 -1.64 -8.89 -7.93
C TYR A 247 -0.41 -8.00 -8.14
N ALA A 248 0.61 -8.52 -8.84
CA ALA A 248 1.78 -7.74 -9.19
C ALA A 248 1.41 -6.49 -10.01
N GLN A 249 0.52 -6.64 -10.99
CA GLN A 249 0.00 -5.51 -11.78
C GLN A 249 -0.71 -4.48 -10.90
N PHE A 250 -1.56 -4.90 -9.97
CA PHE A 250 -2.23 -3.99 -9.04
C PHE A 250 -1.23 -3.18 -8.22
N LEU A 251 -0.21 -3.83 -7.63
CA LEU A 251 0.81 -3.13 -6.85
C LEU A 251 1.64 -2.17 -7.72
N GLN A 252 1.98 -2.55 -8.95
CA GLN A 252 2.66 -1.66 -9.91
C GLN A 252 1.80 -0.43 -10.22
N GLN A 253 0.49 -0.62 -10.45
CA GLN A 253 -0.42 0.50 -10.71
C GLN A 253 -0.58 1.40 -9.49
N LEU A 254 -0.70 0.84 -8.29
CA LEU A 254 -0.84 1.57 -7.03
C LEU A 254 0.39 2.46 -6.78
N VAL A 255 1.58 1.86 -6.76
CA VAL A 255 2.83 2.60 -6.53
C VAL A 255 3.13 3.54 -7.70
N GLY A 256 2.91 3.09 -8.93
CA GLY A 256 3.10 3.88 -10.13
C GLY A 256 2.24 5.15 -10.17
N TRP A 257 0.97 5.05 -9.78
CA TRP A 257 0.10 6.22 -9.66
C TRP A 257 0.56 7.13 -8.52
N THR A 258 0.85 6.57 -7.35
CA THR A 258 1.30 7.35 -6.19
C THR A 258 2.56 8.14 -6.51
N GLY A 259 3.53 7.55 -7.22
CA GLY A 259 4.79 8.20 -7.60
C GLY A 259 4.71 9.07 -8.86
N GLY A 260 3.54 9.16 -9.51
CA GLY A 260 3.39 9.97 -10.72
C GLY A 260 4.10 9.39 -11.95
N TRP A 261 4.30 8.06 -11.99
CA TRP A 261 4.78 7.36 -13.19
C TRP A 261 3.63 6.94 -14.12
N LEU A 262 2.38 7.02 -13.64
CA LEU A 262 1.14 6.75 -14.39
C LEU A 262 0.26 7.98 -14.46
#